data_6b45b035969e36e4c6f5bdce9e554bdb
#
_entry.id   6b45b035969e36e4c6f5bdce9e554bdb
#
_cell.length_a   1.000
_cell.length_b   1.000
_cell.length_c   1.000
_cell.angle_alpha   90.00
_cell.angle_beta   90.00
_cell.angle_gamma   90.00
#
_symmetry.space_group_name_H-M   'P 1'
#
loop_
_entity.id
_entity.type
_entity.pdbx_description
1 polymer ?
#
loop_
_entity_poly.entity_id
_entity_poly.type
_entity_poly.pdbx_seq_one_letter_code
_entity_poly.pdbx_strand_id
1 'polypeptide(L)'
;MERKWRNLLIAVATSIGFVGVLISFGLGNALISMIDENTNGGKLPSQVQIALNTSVAGRGFLNQDDKNYITDTIGKENIKYLESPFGMTMSKISIDGHEVDFSQALPSYAQIVSLNEDTSISVSSNEKEKVLAGSLYTDVNEQGLTIPMSLLKNWNEQTGNNLTASDVIGKPVSATIVENAAEGSKLAGFQTHIVRVINDEDDTEDSNSFMASKQMETILKEAEFTKAVSYFILELKDPSRTKTVTEELQKNKKYTVLSQQAVLDIVITFIRVIQGLLIVLSSQAIVVAAVMIGIIIYINIMQRSKEIGVMKAVGYQNRDVKGIFIYEALWIVGIALFIAFIIAQGIGSLANVIVHHFYPSISKVFELNLLSILGTLVFALFLGYISAFFPARKISKMDPVESLRYE
;
A
#
# COMPACT_ATOMS: atom_id res chain seq x y z
N MET A 1 45.43 8.04 -24.39
CA MET A 1 44.86 7.41 -23.16
C MET A 1 44.08 8.41 -22.32
N GLU A 2 44.54 9.61 -22.06
CA GLU A 2 43.93 10.63 -21.18
C GLU A 2 42.48 10.99 -21.50
N ARG A 3 42.09 11.08 -22.78
CA ARG A 3 40.76 11.45 -23.21
C ARG A 3 39.69 10.40 -22.86
N LYS A 4 40.03 9.11 -22.98
CA LYS A 4 39.11 8.03 -22.62
C LYS A 4 38.79 8.00 -21.13
N TRP A 5 39.84 8.21 -20.31
CA TRP A 5 39.71 8.30 -18.87
C TRP A 5 38.87 9.49 -18.41
N ARG A 6 39.07 10.66 -19.04
CA ARG A 6 38.30 11.86 -18.75
C ARG A 6 36.78 11.64 -19.03
N ASN A 7 36.48 11.10 -20.21
CA ASN A 7 35.07 10.82 -20.56
C ASN A 7 34.45 9.75 -19.65
N LEU A 8 35.20 8.75 -19.20
CA LEU A 8 34.73 7.74 -18.24
C LEU A 8 34.48 8.36 -16.86
N LEU A 9 35.37 9.19 -16.35
CA LEU A 9 35.15 9.87 -15.07
C LEU A 9 33.89 10.73 -15.08
N ILE A 10 33.64 11.41 -16.20
CA ILE A 10 32.41 12.19 -16.37
C ILE A 10 31.17 11.29 -16.41
N ALA A 11 31.23 10.18 -17.12
CA ALA A 11 30.14 9.23 -17.17
C ALA A 11 29.84 8.68 -15.76
N VAL A 12 30.88 8.38 -14.96
CA VAL A 12 30.71 7.94 -13.57
C VAL A 12 30.11 9.06 -12.72
N ALA A 13 30.58 10.29 -12.80
CA ALA A 13 30.02 11.41 -12.07
C ALA A 13 28.56 11.67 -12.46
N THR A 14 28.24 11.60 -13.76
CA THR A 14 26.86 11.76 -14.29
C THR A 14 25.95 10.61 -13.85
N SER A 15 26.50 9.40 -13.69
CA SER A 15 25.70 8.22 -13.29
C SER A 15 25.08 8.39 -11.91
N ILE A 16 25.67 9.13 -10.99
CA ILE A 16 25.17 9.34 -9.62
C ILE A 16 23.75 9.93 -9.64
N GLY A 17 23.49 10.93 -10.49
CA GLY A 17 22.15 11.52 -10.63
C GLY A 17 21.12 10.51 -11.16
N PHE A 18 21.51 9.73 -12.18
CA PHE A 18 20.63 8.69 -12.73
C PHE A 18 20.40 7.53 -11.75
N VAL A 19 21.37 7.17 -10.92
CA VAL A 19 21.20 6.19 -9.84
C VAL A 19 20.09 6.65 -8.89
N GLY A 20 20.12 7.91 -8.45
CA GLY A 20 19.09 8.46 -7.56
C GLY A 20 17.69 8.39 -8.17
N VAL A 21 17.54 8.71 -9.46
CA VAL A 21 16.26 8.62 -10.18
C VAL A 21 15.79 7.17 -10.28
N LEU A 22 16.67 6.24 -10.69
CA LEU A 22 16.32 4.82 -10.81
C LEU A 22 15.96 4.19 -9.45
N ILE A 23 16.69 4.54 -8.38
CA ILE A 23 16.33 4.08 -7.01
C ILE A 23 14.96 4.63 -6.61
N SER A 24 14.68 5.90 -6.89
CA SER A 24 13.38 6.50 -6.57
C SER A 24 12.22 5.77 -7.30
N PHE A 25 12.42 5.44 -8.58
CA PHE A 25 11.44 4.64 -9.32
C PHE A 25 11.34 3.22 -8.77
N GLY A 26 12.45 2.57 -8.47
CA GLY A 26 12.46 1.20 -7.98
C GLY A 26 11.76 1.03 -6.64
N LEU A 27 11.97 1.95 -5.69
CA LEU A 27 11.29 1.97 -4.40
C LEU A 27 9.77 2.22 -4.56
N GLY A 28 9.38 3.23 -5.35
CA GLY A 28 7.96 3.55 -5.54
C GLY A 28 7.21 2.44 -6.24
N ASN A 29 7.80 1.82 -7.26
CA ASN A 29 7.17 0.70 -7.98
C ASN A 29 7.00 -0.52 -7.08
N ALA A 30 8.00 -0.86 -6.27
CA ALA A 30 7.93 -2.00 -5.35
C ALA A 30 6.82 -1.81 -4.31
N LEU A 31 6.69 -0.60 -3.73
CA LEU A 31 5.61 -0.31 -2.78
C LEU A 31 4.22 -0.43 -3.42
N ILE A 32 4.05 0.05 -4.65
CA ILE A 32 2.78 -0.10 -5.38
C ILE A 32 2.50 -1.57 -5.69
N SER A 33 3.52 -2.33 -6.15
CA SER A 33 3.41 -3.76 -6.44
C SER A 33 3.03 -4.57 -5.19
N MET A 34 3.59 -4.24 -4.01
CA MET A 34 3.21 -4.88 -2.75
C MET A 34 1.75 -4.64 -2.38
N ILE A 35 1.23 -3.42 -2.63
CA ILE A 35 -0.18 -3.11 -2.43
C ILE A 35 -1.04 -3.97 -3.37
N ASP A 36 -0.69 -4.04 -4.65
CA ASP A 36 -1.42 -4.81 -5.65
C ASP A 36 -1.39 -6.32 -5.34
N GLU A 37 -0.26 -6.87 -4.88
CA GLU A 37 -0.14 -8.27 -4.47
C GLU A 37 -1.01 -8.60 -3.25
N ASN A 38 -1.06 -7.73 -2.25
CA ASN A 38 -1.84 -7.92 -1.02
C ASN A 38 -3.35 -7.64 -1.22
N THR A 39 -3.75 -7.01 -2.31
CA THR A 39 -5.16 -6.76 -2.64
C THR A 39 -5.78 -7.83 -3.55
N ASN A 40 -5.55 -9.13 -3.25
CA ASN A 40 -6.12 -10.28 -3.98
C ASN A 40 -5.81 -10.34 -5.49
N GLY A 41 -4.56 -10.10 -5.86
CA GLY A 41 -4.13 -10.25 -7.26
C GLY A 41 -4.75 -9.22 -8.21
N GLY A 42 -4.82 -7.96 -7.78
CA GLY A 42 -5.31 -6.85 -8.61
C GLY A 42 -6.82 -6.77 -8.77
N LYS A 43 -7.59 -7.54 -8.00
CA LYS A 43 -9.04 -7.32 -7.91
C LYS A 43 -9.27 -6.03 -7.13
N LEU A 44 -9.92 -5.06 -7.77
CA LEU A 44 -10.30 -3.81 -7.13
C LEU A 44 -11.11 -4.11 -5.86
N PRO A 45 -10.71 -3.57 -4.70
CA PRO A 45 -11.47 -3.72 -3.48
C PRO A 45 -12.86 -3.11 -3.69
N SER A 46 -13.90 -3.92 -3.54
CA SER A 46 -15.30 -3.50 -3.76
C SER A 46 -16.02 -3.12 -2.47
N GLN A 47 -15.35 -3.26 -1.33
CA GLN A 47 -15.94 -2.96 -0.03
C GLN A 47 -15.93 -1.47 0.28
N VAL A 48 -17.09 -0.99 0.74
CA VAL A 48 -17.32 0.38 1.17
C VAL A 48 -17.85 0.37 2.60
N GLN A 49 -17.16 1.02 3.50
CA GLN A 49 -17.62 1.22 4.88
C GLN A 49 -18.39 2.54 4.96
N ILE A 50 -19.58 2.49 5.55
CA ILE A 50 -20.47 3.65 5.69
C ILE A 50 -20.79 3.83 7.18
N ALA A 51 -20.34 4.94 7.75
CA ALA A 51 -20.60 5.33 9.13
C ALA A 51 -21.40 6.63 9.18
N LEU A 52 -21.98 6.95 10.32
CA LEU A 52 -22.61 8.25 10.53
C LEU A 52 -21.55 9.35 10.78
N ASN A 53 -21.77 10.48 10.18
CA ASN A 53 -21.17 11.73 10.65
C ASN A 53 -21.97 12.24 11.84
N THR A 54 -21.55 11.88 13.05
CA THR A 54 -22.27 12.16 14.29
C THR A 54 -22.55 13.65 14.50
N SER A 55 -21.65 14.52 14.02
CA SER A 55 -21.84 15.98 14.10
C SER A 55 -23.02 16.51 13.26
N VAL A 56 -23.39 15.79 12.21
CA VAL A 56 -24.49 16.18 11.30
C VAL A 56 -25.74 15.36 11.59
N ALA A 57 -25.59 14.09 11.90
CA ALA A 57 -26.71 13.16 12.09
C ALA A 57 -27.45 13.35 13.42
N GLY A 58 -26.80 13.95 14.43
CA GLY A 58 -27.38 14.16 15.76
C GLY A 58 -27.59 12.87 16.56
N ARG A 59 -27.02 11.73 16.09
CA ARG A 59 -27.10 10.42 16.74
C ARG A 59 -25.83 9.61 16.45
N GLY A 60 -25.53 8.62 17.31
CA GLY A 60 -24.30 7.83 17.25
C GLY A 60 -24.36 6.58 16.40
N PHE A 61 -25.55 6.04 16.11
CA PHE A 61 -25.73 4.73 15.50
C PHE A 61 -26.62 4.79 14.26
N LEU A 62 -26.31 3.92 13.30
CA LEU A 62 -27.08 3.68 12.08
C LEU A 62 -28.37 2.89 12.41
N ASN A 63 -29.41 3.10 11.62
CA ASN A 63 -30.70 2.41 11.77
C ASN A 63 -31.22 1.88 10.42
N GLN A 64 -32.42 1.31 10.44
CA GLN A 64 -33.04 0.73 9.25
C GLN A 64 -33.34 1.77 8.16
N ASP A 65 -33.65 3.03 8.53
CA ASP A 65 -33.88 4.10 7.54
C ASP A 65 -32.60 4.44 6.77
N ASP A 66 -31.43 4.38 7.44
CA ASP A 66 -30.16 4.54 6.78
C ASP A 66 -29.88 3.41 5.80
N LYS A 67 -30.18 2.16 6.20
CA LYS A 67 -30.04 1.00 5.33
C LYS A 67 -30.93 1.12 4.09
N ASN A 68 -32.17 1.55 4.27
CA ASN A 68 -33.12 1.78 3.17
C ASN A 68 -32.59 2.89 2.24
N TYR A 69 -32.16 4.03 2.78
CA TYR A 69 -31.60 5.14 2.00
C TYR A 69 -30.41 4.68 1.14
N ILE A 70 -29.47 3.92 1.72
CA ILE A 70 -28.30 3.40 1.01
C ILE A 70 -28.75 2.46 -0.11
N THR A 71 -29.67 1.55 0.20
CA THR A 71 -30.18 0.57 -0.77
C THR A 71 -30.92 1.25 -1.94
N ASP A 72 -31.71 2.27 -1.65
CA ASP A 72 -32.48 3.02 -2.66
C ASP A 72 -31.56 3.88 -3.55
N THR A 73 -30.50 4.47 -2.93
CA THR A 73 -29.52 5.30 -3.66
C THR A 73 -28.70 4.48 -4.66
N ILE A 74 -28.30 3.26 -4.28
CA ILE A 74 -27.40 2.42 -5.08
C ILE A 74 -28.17 1.52 -6.06
N GLY A 75 -29.40 1.14 -5.68
CA GLY A 75 -30.19 0.11 -6.33
C GLY A 75 -29.84 -1.29 -5.80
N LYS A 76 -30.86 -1.99 -5.32
CA LYS A 76 -30.69 -3.33 -4.71
C LYS A 76 -30.00 -4.34 -5.62
N GLU A 77 -30.21 -4.22 -6.93
CA GLU A 77 -29.61 -5.09 -7.96
C GLU A 77 -28.08 -4.93 -8.09
N ASN A 78 -27.53 -3.77 -7.66
CA ASN A 78 -26.09 -3.49 -7.72
C ASN A 78 -25.35 -3.94 -6.45
N ILE A 79 -26.08 -4.22 -5.39
CA ILE A 79 -25.55 -4.63 -4.10
C ILE A 79 -25.33 -6.14 -4.11
N LYS A 80 -24.12 -6.58 -3.78
CA LYS A 80 -23.82 -7.99 -3.50
C LYS A 80 -24.28 -8.31 -2.08
N TYR A 81 -23.83 -7.52 -1.10
CA TYR A 81 -24.35 -7.52 0.26
C TYR A 81 -24.27 -6.13 0.91
N LEU A 82 -25.11 -5.91 1.89
CA LEU A 82 -25.10 -4.74 2.78
C LEU A 82 -25.31 -5.21 4.20
N GLU A 83 -24.23 -5.31 4.94
CA GLU A 83 -24.21 -5.86 6.28
C GLU A 83 -24.02 -4.77 7.33
N SER A 84 -24.49 -5.06 8.52
CA SER A 84 -24.41 -4.19 9.68
C SER A 84 -23.74 -4.95 10.83
N PRO A 85 -22.42 -5.08 10.81
CA PRO A 85 -21.74 -5.73 11.92
C PRO A 85 -22.00 -4.95 13.21
N PHE A 86 -22.19 -5.68 14.27
CA PHE A 86 -22.36 -5.14 15.61
C PHE A 86 -21.60 -5.99 16.59
N GLY A 87 -21.30 -5.41 17.73
CA GLY A 87 -20.48 -6.06 18.75
C GLY A 87 -21.14 -5.98 20.13
N MET A 88 -20.67 -6.84 21.01
CA MET A 88 -20.91 -6.77 22.44
C MET A 88 -19.62 -7.02 23.20
N THR A 89 -19.49 -6.42 24.37
CA THR A 89 -18.28 -6.53 25.20
C THR A 89 -18.52 -7.55 26.32
N MET A 90 -17.62 -8.53 26.41
CA MET A 90 -17.56 -9.49 27.49
C MET A 90 -16.79 -8.91 28.67
N SER A 91 -17.38 -8.84 29.85
CA SER A 91 -16.67 -8.49 31.08
C SER A 91 -16.13 -9.72 31.82
N LYS A 92 -16.77 -10.87 31.63
CA LYS A 92 -16.36 -12.14 32.23
C LYS A 92 -16.65 -13.30 31.31
N ILE A 93 -15.83 -14.35 31.39
CA ILE A 93 -16.05 -15.62 30.73
C ILE A 93 -15.78 -16.78 31.69
N SER A 94 -16.63 -17.78 31.70
CA SER A 94 -16.39 -19.05 32.38
C SER A 94 -16.44 -20.17 31.38
N ILE A 95 -15.39 -20.96 31.27
CA ILE A 95 -15.30 -22.16 30.47
C ILE A 95 -15.22 -23.34 31.43
N ASP A 96 -16.14 -24.30 31.28
CA ASP A 96 -16.19 -25.50 32.11
C ASP A 96 -16.19 -25.19 33.64
N GLY A 97 -16.84 -24.08 34.03
CA GLY A 97 -16.99 -23.64 35.43
C GLY A 97 -15.84 -22.80 36.01
N HIS A 98 -14.76 -22.56 35.26
CA HIS A 98 -13.66 -21.71 35.70
C HIS A 98 -13.81 -20.31 35.07
N GLU A 99 -14.00 -19.28 35.92
CA GLU A 99 -14.26 -17.91 35.50
C GLU A 99 -12.98 -17.07 35.39
N VAL A 100 -12.92 -16.22 34.38
CA VAL A 100 -11.94 -15.15 34.19
C VAL A 100 -12.66 -13.82 34.05
N ASP A 101 -12.18 -12.80 34.76
CA ASP A 101 -12.76 -11.46 34.81
C ASP A 101 -11.90 -10.46 34.03
N PHE A 102 -12.48 -9.81 33.01
CA PHE A 102 -11.83 -8.78 32.18
C PHE A 102 -12.25 -7.36 32.58
N SER A 103 -13.03 -7.18 33.64
CA SER A 103 -13.61 -5.88 33.99
C SER A 103 -12.58 -4.76 34.28
N GLN A 104 -11.36 -5.13 34.66
CA GLN A 104 -10.28 -4.17 34.93
C GLN A 104 -9.44 -3.81 33.68
N ALA A 105 -9.38 -4.70 32.68
CA ALA A 105 -8.69 -4.48 31.43
C ALA A 105 -9.46 -5.25 30.35
N LEU A 106 -10.08 -4.53 29.44
CA LEU A 106 -10.86 -5.11 28.34
C LEU A 106 -9.94 -5.36 27.14
N PRO A 107 -9.37 -6.55 27.02
CA PRO A 107 -8.56 -6.91 25.85
C PRO A 107 -9.45 -7.06 24.61
N SER A 108 -8.85 -7.03 23.41
CA SER A 108 -9.60 -7.14 22.15
C SER A 108 -10.44 -8.42 22.05
N TYR A 109 -9.93 -9.55 22.54
CA TYR A 109 -10.68 -10.80 22.55
C TYR A 109 -11.93 -10.81 23.46
N ALA A 110 -12.06 -9.81 24.34
CA ALA A 110 -13.30 -9.58 25.11
C ALA A 110 -14.41 -8.93 24.27
N GLN A 111 -14.09 -8.43 23.08
CA GLN A 111 -15.09 -7.99 22.11
C GLN A 111 -15.63 -9.19 21.34
N ILE A 112 -16.95 -9.36 21.31
CA ILE A 112 -17.61 -10.34 20.46
C ILE A 112 -18.21 -9.61 19.27
N VAL A 113 -17.82 -9.99 18.05
CA VAL A 113 -18.27 -9.39 16.80
C VAL A 113 -19.23 -10.36 16.07
N SER A 114 -20.29 -9.82 15.49
CA SER A 114 -21.28 -10.62 14.77
C SER A 114 -20.72 -11.19 13.47
N LEU A 115 -20.92 -12.48 13.23
CA LEU A 115 -20.74 -13.14 11.95
C LEU A 115 -22.04 -13.05 11.14
N ASN A 116 -21.98 -12.51 9.94
CA ASN A 116 -23.12 -12.28 9.05
C ASN A 116 -23.13 -13.29 7.89
N GLU A 117 -24.04 -13.12 6.92
CA GLU A 117 -24.21 -14.06 5.79
C GLU A 117 -22.97 -14.14 4.90
N ASP A 118 -22.23 -13.03 4.77
CA ASP A 118 -20.98 -13.00 4.02
C ASP A 118 -19.78 -12.87 4.97
N THR A 119 -19.12 -13.98 5.21
CA THR A 119 -18.01 -14.11 6.15
C THR A 119 -16.71 -13.44 5.69
N SER A 120 -16.68 -12.87 4.49
CA SER A 120 -15.48 -12.17 3.98
C SER A 120 -15.00 -11.02 4.88
N ILE A 121 -15.86 -10.58 5.78
CA ILE A 121 -15.63 -9.46 6.70
C ILE A 121 -14.99 -9.91 8.01
N SER A 122 -15.28 -11.09 8.47
CA SER A 122 -15.04 -11.48 9.87
C SER A 122 -13.91 -12.47 10.08
N VAL A 123 -13.64 -13.30 9.10
CA VAL A 123 -12.57 -14.29 9.18
C VAL A 123 -11.88 -14.26 7.82
N SER A 124 -10.74 -13.58 7.74
CA SER A 124 -10.01 -13.30 6.49
C SER A 124 -10.04 -14.43 5.45
N SER A 125 -9.75 -14.09 4.20
CA SER A 125 -9.76 -14.93 2.99
C SER A 125 -9.10 -16.32 3.07
N ASN A 126 -8.47 -16.67 4.20
CA ASN A 126 -7.86 -17.98 4.47
C ASN A 126 -8.45 -18.64 5.74
N GLU A 127 -9.77 -18.82 5.79
CA GLU A 127 -10.46 -19.46 6.93
C GLU A 127 -9.87 -20.80 7.34
N LYS A 128 -9.44 -21.62 6.38
CA LYS A 128 -8.88 -22.95 6.68
C LYS A 128 -7.55 -22.91 7.42
N GLU A 129 -6.74 -21.89 7.19
CA GLU A 129 -5.43 -21.73 7.83
C GLU A 129 -5.54 -21.10 9.21
N LYS A 130 -6.63 -20.37 9.47
CA LYS A 130 -6.86 -19.70 10.75
C LYS A 130 -7.61 -20.58 11.76
N VAL A 131 -8.35 -21.59 11.37
CA VAL A 131 -9.08 -22.47 12.30
C VAL A 131 -8.14 -23.55 12.85
N LEU A 132 -7.83 -23.45 14.14
CA LEU A 132 -7.03 -24.44 14.87
C LEU A 132 -7.84 -25.67 15.28
N ALA A 133 -9.10 -25.48 15.67
CA ALA A 133 -10.02 -26.54 16.06
C ALA A 133 -11.47 -26.14 15.82
N GLY A 134 -12.33 -27.10 15.59
CA GLY A 134 -13.77 -26.92 15.30
C GLY A 134 -14.07 -26.93 13.81
N SER A 135 -15.32 -26.62 13.45
CA SER A 135 -15.80 -26.53 12.06
C SER A 135 -15.66 -25.12 11.49
N LEU A 136 -15.63 -25.00 10.18
CA LEU A 136 -15.77 -23.69 9.54
C LEU A 136 -17.18 -23.13 9.80
N TYR A 137 -17.29 -21.79 9.78
CA TYR A 137 -18.56 -21.10 9.90
C TYR A 137 -19.51 -21.52 8.77
N THR A 138 -20.77 -21.78 9.11
CA THR A 138 -21.74 -22.29 8.14
C THR A 138 -22.75 -21.23 7.72
N ASP A 139 -23.41 -20.60 8.68
CA ASP A 139 -24.42 -19.56 8.42
C ASP A 139 -24.76 -18.74 9.67
N VAL A 140 -25.62 -17.72 9.50
CA VAL A 140 -26.06 -16.81 10.55
C VAL A 140 -26.90 -17.47 11.68
N ASN A 141 -27.32 -18.73 11.50
CA ASN A 141 -28.10 -19.50 12.51
C ASN A 141 -27.19 -20.38 13.37
N GLU A 142 -25.86 -20.44 13.09
CA GLU A 142 -24.92 -21.22 13.89
C GLU A 142 -25.04 -20.83 15.36
N GLN A 143 -25.00 -21.83 16.25
CA GLN A 143 -25.03 -21.59 17.69
C GLN A 143 -23.65 -21.89 18.25
N GLY A 144 -23.09 -20.95 19.01
CA GLY A 144 -21.80 -21.10 19.65
C GLY A 144 -20.92 -19.87 19.57
N LEU A 145 -19.81 -19.93 20.30
CA LEU A 145 -18.81 -18.88 20.38
C LEU A 145 -17.53 -19.35 19.68
N THR A 146 -17.01 -18.53 18.79
CA THR A 146 -15.65 -18.65 18.26
C THR A 146 -14.72 -17.82 19.13
N ILE A 147 -13.64 -18.42 19.62
CA ILE A 147 -12.65 -17.73 20.44
C ILE A 147 -11.27 -17.71 19.76
N PRO A 148 -10.48 -16.64 19.91
CA PRO A 148 -9.09 -16.63 19.48
C PRO A 148 -8.20 -17.41 20.45
N MET A 149 -7.06 -17.88 19.97
CA MET A 149 -6.10 -18.63 20.78
C MET A 149 -5.51 -17.79 21.93
N SER A 150 -5.39 -16.48 21.75
CA SER A 150 -4.96 -15.54 22.78
C SER A 150 -5.90 -15.54 24.01
N LEU A 151 -7.23 -15.62 23.79
CA LEU A 151 -8.20 -15.74 24.89
C LEU A 151 -7.98 -17.06 25.62
N LEU A 152 -7.82 -18.17 24.91
CA LEU A 152 -7.62 -19.49 25.54
C LEU A 152 -6.31 -19.54 26.33
N LYS A 153 -5.23 -18.97 25.82
CA LYS A 153 -3.95 -18.85 26.53
C LYS A 153 -4.10 -18.06 27.83
N ASN A 154 -4.71 -16.87 27.73
CA ASN A 154 -4.94 -16.04 28.92
C ASN A 154 -5.84 -16.73 29.96
N TRP A 155 -6.89 -17.42 29.50
CA TRP A 155 -7.77 -18.18 30.39
C TRP A 155 -7.01 -19.33 31.08
N ASN A 156 -6.17 -20.09 30.35
CA ASN A 156 -5.31 -21.13 30.91
C ASN A 156 -4.36 -20.58 31.98
N GLU A 157 -3.71 -19.45 31.70
CA GLU A 157 -2.78 -18.80 32.63
C GLU A 157 -3.48 -18.37 33.92
N GLN A 158 -4.67 -17.78 33.83
CA GLN A 158 -5.39 -17.27 35.00
C GLN A 158 -6.04 -18.38 35.82
N THR A 159 -6.47 -19.47 35.19
CA THR A 159 -7.15 -20.59 35.88
C THR A 159 -6.20 -21.72 36.30
N GLY A 160 -4.94 -21.70 35.84
CA GLY A 160 -3.98 -22.78 36.05
C GLY A 160 -4.30 -24.07 35.25
N ASN A 161 -5.20 -23.98 34.26
CA ASN A 161 -5.54 -25.07 33.36
C ASN A 161 -4.55 -25.13 32.19
N ASN A 162 -4.59 -26.21 31.42
CA ASN A 162 -3.74 -26.40 30.23
C ASN A 162 -4.56 -27.08 29.11
N LEU A 163 -5.70 -26.47 28.75
CA LEU A 163 -6.55 -26.97 27.67
C LEU A 163 -5.98 -26.57 26.31
N THR A 164 -5.98 -27.50 25.38
CA THR A 164 -5.65 -27.22 23.97
C THR A 164 -6.88 -26.72 23.22
N ALA A 165 -6.66 -26.19 22.00
CA ALA A 165 -7.75 -25.75 21.14
C ALA A 165 -8.80 -26.84 20.90
N SER A 166 -8.38 -28.10 20.77
CA SER A 166 -9.29 -29.25 20.57
C SER A 166 -10.07 -29.63 21.82
N ASP A 167 -9.50 -29.44 23.01
CA ASP A 167 -10.12 -29.82 24.29
C ASP A 167 -11.30 -28.92 24.67
N VAL A 168 -11.32 -27.70 24.15
CA VAL A 168 -12.38 -26.72 24.47
C VAL A 168 -13.58 -26.76 23.54
N ILE A 169 -13.47 -27.42 22.40
CA ILE A 169 -14.62 -27.55 21.47
C ILE A 169 -15.77 -28.29 22.13
N GLY A 170 -16.97 -27.71 22.04
CA GLY A 170 -18.21 -28.22 22.65
C GLY A 170 -18.32 -27.96 24.15
N LYS A 171 -17.31 -27.41 24.83
CA LYS A 171 -17.42 -27.10 26.24
C LYS A 171 -18.43 -25.97 26.49
N PRO A 172 -19.22 -26.04 27.58
CA PRO A 172 -20.16 -25.02 27.95
C PRO A 172 -19.41 -23.75 28.36
N VAL A 173 -19.92 -22.62 27.91
CA VAL A 173 -19.44 -21.27 28.24
C VAL A 173 -20.58 -20.47 28.83
N SER A 174 -20.35 -19.84 29.98
CA SER A 174 -21.16 -18.73 30.46
C SER A 174 -20.34 -17.44 30.39
N ALA A 175 -20.93 -16.41 29.82
CA ALA A 175 -20.27 -15.11 29.71
C ALA A 175 -21.20 -14.00 30.21
N THR A 176 -20.58 -12.97 30.79
CA THR A 176 -21.26 -11.73 31.19
C THR A 176 -20.87 -10.64 30.21
N ILE A 177 -21.86 -10.05 29.57
CA ILE A 177 -21.68 -8.89 28.69
C ILE A 177 -22.02 -7.59 29.43
N VAL A 178 -21.37 -6.50 28.99
CA VAL A 178 -21.56 -5.17 29.55
C VAL A 178 -22.00 -4.18 28.46
N GLU A 179 -23.02 -3.39 28.76
CA GLU A 179 -23.38 -2.20 28.01
C GLU A 179 -23.09 -0.96 28.86
N ASN A 180 -22.22 -0.09 28.37
CA ASN A 180 -21.93 1.19 29.01
C ASN A 180 -23.00 2.20 28.55
N ALA A 181 -23.94 2.51 29.43
CA ALA A 181 -24.99 3.50 29.20
C ALA A 181 -24.71 4.78 30.00
N ALA A 182 -25.35 5.88 29.60
CA ALA A 182 -25.20 7.18 30.30
C ALA A 182 -25.64 7.12 31.79
N GLU A 183 -26.52 6.19 32.14
CA GLU A 183 -27.05 5.98 33.51
C GLU A 183 -26.29 4.91 34.30
N GLY A 184 -25.15 4.41 33.78
CA GLY A 184 -24.35 3.34 34.41
C GLY A 184 -24.22 2.09 33.51
N SER A 185 -23.37 1.15 33.94
CA SER A 185 -23.16 -0.09 33.18
C SER A 185 -24.25 -1.11 33.47
N LYS A 186 -24.90 -1.62 32.44
CA LYS A 186 -25.80 -2.78 32.53
C LYS A 186 -25.01 -4.05 32.30
N LEU A 187 -25.31 -5.11 33.04
CA LEU A 187 -24.70 -6.42 32.92
C LEU A 187 -25.77 -7.47 32.61
N ALA A 188 -25.46 -8.38 31.70
CA ALA A 188 -26.32 -9.52 31.39
C ALA A 188 -25.47 -10.77 31.14
N GLY A 189 -25.94 -11.91 31.64
CA GLY A 189 -25.32 -13.20 31.42
C GLY A 189 -25.94 -13.95 30.26
N PHE A 190 -25.15 -14.70 29.51
CA PHE A 190 -25.67 -15.67 28.53
C PHE A 190 -24.85 -16.97 28.60
N GLN A 191 -25.44 -18.04 28.08
CA GLN A 191 -24.82 -19.36 28.00
C GLN A 191 -24.73 -19.82 26.54
N THR A 192 -23.62 -20.45 26.21
CA THR A 192 -23.36 -21.03 24.90
C THR A 192 -22.30 -22.13 25.01
N HIS A 193 -21.69 -22.53 23.90
CA HIS A 193 -20.56 -23.47 23.87
C HIS A 193 -19.54 -22.98 22.85
N ILE A 194 -18.31 -23.48 22.95
CA ILE A 194 -17.24 -23.14 21.99
C ILE A 194 -17.39 -24.02 20.76
N VAL A 195 -17.53 -23.41 19.59
CA VAL A 195 -17.64 -24.12 18.31
C VAL A 195 -16.35 -24.08 17.52
N ARG A 196 -15.48 -23.11 17.81
CA ARG A 196 -14.26 -22.87 17.01
C ARG A 196 -13.22 -22.14 17.83
N VAL A 197 -11.95 -22.53 17.59
CA VAL A 197 -10.77 -21.79 18.04
C VAL A 197 -9.99 -21.34 16.80
N ILE A 198 -9.66 -20.06 16.72
CA ILE A 198 -8.92 -19.47 15.60
C ILE A 198 -7.50 -19.10 16.03
N ASN A 199 -6.56 -19.18 15.08
CA ASN A 199 -5.20 -18.70 15.27
C ASN A 199 -5.15 -17.18 15.10
N ASP A 200 -4.57 -16.50 16.07
CA ASP A 200 -4.35 -15.06 16.09
C ASP A 200 -2.90 -14.69 16.44
N GLU A 201 -1.98 -15.66 16.41
CA GLU A 201 -0.57 -15.42 16.79
C GLU A 201 0.17 -14.52 15.81
N ASP A 202 -0.28 -14.43 14.56
CA ASP A 202 0.33 -13.58 13.53
C ASP A 202 -0.30 -12.16 13.46
N ASP A 203 -1.50 -11.97 14.04
CA ASP A 203 -2.19 -10.69 14.10
C ASP A 203 -2.01 -10.08 15.51
N THR A 204 -0.99 -9.29 15.66
CA THR A 204 -0.40 -8.89 16.93
C THR A 204 -1.24 -7.99 17.84
N GLU A 205 -2.46 -7.56 17.50
CA GLU A 205 -3.18 -6.63 18.40
C GLU A 205 -4.71 -6.71 18.44
N ASP A 206 -5.45 -7.34 17.49
CA ASP A 206 -6.92 -7.16 17.42
C ASP A 206 -7.73 -8.43 17.13
N SER A 207 -7.46 -9.50 17.85
CA SER A 207 -8.27 -10.70 17.69
C SER A 207 -9.53 -10.65 18.55
N ASN A 208 -10.66 -10.47 17.90
CA ASN A 208 -11.97 -10.52 18.54
C ASN A 208 -12.45 -11.97 18.69
N SER A 209 -13.38 -12.19 19.64
CA SER A 209 -14.25 -13.34 19.63
C SER A 209 -15.39 -13.13 18.62
N PHE A 210 -16.01 -14.21 18.12
CA PHE A 210 -17.06 -14.10 17.12
C PHE A 210 -18.27 -14.96 17.47
N MET A 211 -19.45 -14.51 17.05
CA MET A 211 -20.72 -15.22 17.23
C MET A 211 -21.63 -14.96 16.05
N ALA A 212 -22.42 -15.94 15.63
CA ALA A 212 -23.39 -15.74 14.56
C ALA A 212 -24.39 -14.64 14.91
N SER A 213 -24.72 -13.80 13.93
CA SER A 213 -25.48 -12.56 14.14
C SER A 213 -26.87 -12.80 14.74
N LYS A 214 -27.56 -13.89 14.37
CA LYS A 214 -28.89 -14.20 14.94
C LYS A 214 -28.82 -14.63 16.40
N GLN A 215 -27.83 -15.43 16.78
CA GLN A 215 -27.64 -15.77 18.20
C GLN A 215 -27.36 -14.52 19.01
N MET A 216 -26.46 -13.66 18.51
CA MET A 216 -26.10 -12.42 19.17
C MET A 216 -27.28 -11.44 19.29
N GLU A 217 -28.13 -11.32 18.26
CA GLU A 217 -29.37 -10.54 18.32
C GLU A 217 -30.31 -11.04 19.39
N THR A 218 -30.46 -12.36 19.53
CA THR A 218 -31.30 -12.97 20.57
C THR A 218 -30.79 -12.63 21.97
N ILE A 219 -29.47 -12.76 22.20
CA ILE A 219 -28.85 -12.41 23.49
C ILE A 219 -29.05 -10.93 23.82
N LEU A 220 -28.81 -10.02 22.86
CA LEU A 220 -28.99 -8.58 23.09
C LEU A 220 -30.44 -8.22 23.38
N LYS A 221 -31.38 -8.88 22.70
CA LYS A 221 -32.84 -8.68 22.93
C LYS A 221 -33.30 -9.18 24.31
N GLU A 222 -32.83 -10.36 24.74
CA GLU A 222 -33.11 -10.91 26.07
C GLU A 222 -32.49 -10.06 27.18
N ALA A 223 -31.31 -9.49 26.94
CA ALA A 223 -30.61 -8.58 27.84
C ALA A 223 -31.21 -7.16 27.87
N GLU A 224 -32.14 -6.84 26.97
CA GLU A 224 -32.63 -5.47 26.74
C GLU A 224 -31.51 -4.49 26.44
N PHE A 225 -30.45 -4.95 25.73
CA PHE A 225 -29.33 -4.13 25.28
C PHE A 225 -29.60 -3.51 23.91
N THR A 226 -29.04 -2.33 23.70
CA THR A 226 -29.19 -1.63 22.41
C THR A 226 -28.31 -2.28 21.35
N LYS A 227 -28.91 -2.68 20.22
CA LYS A 227 -28.15 -3.07 19.04
C LYS A 227 -27.52 -1.82 18.40
N ALA A 228 -26.28 -1.55 18.76
CA ALA A 228 -25.53 -0.39 18.26
C ALA A 228 -24.81 -0.73 16.95
N VAL A 229 -25.34 -0.28 15.82
CA VAL A 229 -24.70 -0.42 14.50
C VAL A 229 -23.86 0.82 14.23
N SER A 230 -22.55 0.71 14.35
CA SER A 230 -21.62 1.84 14.15
C SER A 230 -21.35 2.12 12.67
N TYR A 231 -21.35 1.09 11.83
CA TYR A 231 -21.13 1.20 10.39
C TYR A 231 -21.84 0.09 9.62
N PHE A 232 -22.10 0.36 8.34
CA PHE A 232 -22.47 -0.68 7.38
C PHE A 232 -21.25 -1.03 6.54
N ILE A 233 -21.18 -2.28 6.10
CA ILE A 233 -20.26 -2.76 5.09
C ILE A 233 -21.08 -3.10 3.86
N LEU A 234 -20.76 -2.43 2.77
CA LEU A 234 -21.36 -2.60 1.46
C LEU A 234 -20.35 -3.25 0.54
N GLU A 235 -20.73 -4.31 -0.16
CA GLU A 235 -19.99 -4.81 -1.32
C GLU A 235 -20.88 -4.74 -2.56
N LEU A 236 -20.27 -4.23 -3.64
CA LEU A 236 -20.94 -4.09 -4.93
C LEU A 236 -20.68 -5.34 -5.79
N LYS A 237 -21.66 -5.72 -6.63
CA LYS A 237 -21.49 -6.77 -7.63
C LYS A 237 -20.45 -6.39 -8.69
N ASP A 238 -20.39 -5.10 -9.03
CA ASP A 238 -19.40 -4.54 -9.96
C ASP A 238 -18.42 -3.64 -9.23
N PRO A 239 -17.18 -4.10 -8.99
CA PRO A 239 -16.15 -3.31 -8.30
C PRO A 239 -15.79 -1.99 -8.99
N SER A 240 -15.96 -1.89 -10.32
CA SER A 240 -15.63 -0.68 -11.07
C SER A 240 -16.48 0.53 -10.67
N ARG A 241 -17.66 0.30 -10.10
CA ARG A 241 -18.59 1.33 -9.62
C ARG A 241 -18.28 1.84 -8.20
N THR A 242 -17.34 1.23 -7.49
CA THR A 242 -17.04 1.58 -6.08
C THR A 242 -16.77 3.06 -5.89
N LYS A 243 -15.97 3.66 -6.78
CA LYS A 243 -15.66 5.09 -6.73
C LYS A 243 -16.90 5.96 -6.92
N THR A 244 -17.71 5.68 -7.95
CA THR A 244 -18.93 6.44 -8.25
C THR A 244 -19.93 6.35 -7.10
N VAL A 245 -20.15 5.15 -6.56
CA VAL A 245 -21.06 4.91 -5.42
C VAL A 245 -20.55 5.63 -4.16
N THR A 246 -19.25 5.60 -3.90
CA THR A 246 -18.64 6.32 -2.77
C THR A 246 -18.89 7.82 -2.89
N GLU A 247 -18.64 8.41 -4.06
CA GLU A 247 -18.87 9.82 -4.33
C GLU A 247 -20.36 10.20 -4.22
N GLU A 248 -21.26 9.33 -4.63
CA GLU A 248 -22.70 9.54 -4.55
C GLU A 248 -23.20 9.54 -3.11
N LEU A 249 -22.79 8.59 -2.31
CA LEU A 249 -23.13 8.52 -0.89
C LEU A 249 -22.51 9.68 -0.08
N GLN A 250 -21.31 10.12 -0.42
CA GLN A 250 -20.64 11.28 0.21
C GLN A 250 -21.35 12.62 -0.03
N LYS A 251 -22.20 12.73 -1.06
CA LYS A 251 -23.02 13.95 -1.26
C LYS A 251 -23.95 14.19 -0.08
N ASN A 252 -24.39 13.15 0.58
CA ASN A 252 -25.15 13.27 1.82
C ASN A 252 -24.19 13.36 3.01
N LYS A 253 -23.97 14.59 3.49
CA LYS A 253 -23.03 14.89 4.59
C LYS A 253 -23.36 14.18 5.91
N LYS A 254 -24.50 13.51 6.01
CA LYS A 254 -24.90 12.68 7.14
C LYS A 254 -24.02 11.42 7.27
N TYR A 255 -23.40 10.98 6.16
CA TYR A 255 -22.57 9.78 6.14
C TYR A 255 -21.11 10.11 5.92
N THR A 256 -20.25 9.39 6.61
CA THR A 256 -18.82 9.27 6.31
C THR A 256 -18.65 7.94 5.57
N VAL A 257 -18.20 8.03 4.33
CA VAL A 257 -18.08 6.85 3.44
C VAL A 257 -16.61 6.64 3.11
N LEU A 258 -16.11 5.47 3.45
CA LEU A 258 -14.73 5.05 3.20
C LEU A 258 -14.76 3.80 2.33
N SER A 259 -14.21 3.86 1.14
CA SER A 259 -13.97 2.67 0.34
C SER A 259 -12.51 2.22 0.51
N GLN A 260 -12.26 0.92 0.53
CA GLN A 260 -10.90 0.38 0.51
C GLN A 260 -10.10 0.95 -0.67
N GLN A 261 -10.73 1.05 -1.83
CA GLN A 261 -10.12 1.65 -3.02
C GLN A 261 -9.71 3.11 -2.78
N ALA A 262 -10.54 3.93 -2.12
CA ALA A 262 -10.19 5.32 -1.84
C ALA A 262 -9.01 5.43 -0.88
N VAL A 263 -8.91 4.55 0.11
CA VAL A 263 -7.76 4.48 1.03
C VAL A 263 -6.50 4.10 0.26
N LEU A 264 -6.58 3.07 -0.59
CA LEU A 264 -5.44 2.65 -1.42
C LEU A 264 -5.02 3.77 -2.39
N ASP A 265 -5.96 4.47 -3.02
CA ASP A 265 -5.67 5.60 -3.91
C ASP A 265 -4.93 6.73 -3.17
N ILE A 266 -5.29 7.00 -1.91
CA ILE A 266 -4.59 7.97 -1.07
C ILE A 266 -3.15 7.50 -0.79
N VAL A 267 -2.97 6.24 -0.39
CA VAL A 267 -1.65 5.67 -0.10
C VAL A 267 -0.77 5.68 -1.36
N ILE A 268 -1.30 5.21 -2.49
CA ILE A 268 -0.59 5.23 -3.78
C ILE A 268 -0.23 6.66 -4.19
N THR A 269 -1.15 7.62 -3.99
CA THR A 269 -0.88 9.03 -4.28
C THR A 269 0.25 9.57 -3.40
N PHE A 270 0.25 9.24 -2.11
CA PHE A 270 1.31 9.63 -1.19
C PHE A 270 2.67 9.04 -1.59
N ILE A 271 2.71 7.76 -1.97
CA ILE A 271 3.93 7.11 -2.50
C ILE A 271 4.42 7.85 -3.75
N ARG A 272 3.53 8.19 -4.69
CA ARG A 272 3.89 8.93 -5.91
C ARG A 272 4.40 10.34 -5.62
N VAL A 273 3.86 11.02 -4.64
CA VAL A 273 4.34 12.35 -4.20
C VAL A 273 5.76 12.23 -3.63
N ILE A 274 6.01 11.29 -2.74
CA ILE A 274 7.35 11.04 -2.20
C ILE A 274 8.32 10.67 -3.32
N GLN A 275 7.93 9.77 -4.20
CA GLN A 275 8.72 9.38 -5.38
C GLN A 275 9.06 10.61 -6.24
N GLY A 276 8.09 11.47 -6.51
CA GLY A 276 8.29 12.72 -7.24
C GLY A 276 9.29 13.66 -6.55
N LEU A 277 9.19 13.84 -5.24
CA LEU A 277 10.14 14.64 -4.46
C LEU A 277 11.57 14.07 -4.55
N LEU A 278 11.74 12.75 -4.41
CA LEU A 278 13.05 12.11 -4.54
C LEU A 278 13.63 12.28 -5.95
N ILE A 279 12.81 12.20 -6.99
CA ILE A 279 13.21 12.45 -8.37
C ILE A 279 13.67 13.92 -8.56
N VAL A 280 12.93 14.88 -8.00
CA VAL A 280 13.29 16.31 -8.05
C VAL A 280 14.64 16.54 -7.35
N LEU A 281 14.85 15.96 -6.16
CA LEU A 281 16.14 16.05 -5.45
C LEU A 281 17.28 15.43 -6.26
N SER A 282 17.07 14.27 -6.87
CA SER A 282 18.06 13.60 -7.72
C SER A 282 18.32 14.36 -9.03
N SER A 283 17.33 15.10 -9.54
CA SER A 283 17.45 15.86 -10.78
C SER A 283 18.48 17.00 -10.69
N GLN A 284 18.74 17.52 -9.50
CA GLN A 284 19.78 18.54 -9.30
C GLN A 284 21.16 18.02 -9.70
N ALA A 285 21.48 16.78 -9.31
CA ALA A 285 22.74 16.14 -9.70
C ALA A 285 22.82 15.94 -11.22
N ILE A 286 21.69 15.62 -11.86
CA ILE A 286 21.60 15.45 -13.32
C ILE A 286 21.82 16.81 -14.04
N VAL A 287 21.26 17.90 -13.52
CA VAL A 287 21.48 19.25 -14.10
C VAL A 287 22.93 19.63 -14.01
N VAL A 288 23.59 19.41 -12.86
CA VAL A 288 25.03 19.67 -12.72
C VAL A 288 25.82 18.82 -13.71
N ALA A 289 25.48 17.54 -13.85
CA ALA A 289 26.13 16.65 -14.81
C ALA A 289 25.95 17.13 -16.26
N ALA A 290 24.76 17.60 -16.62
CA ALA A 290 24.47 18.14 -17.94
C ALA A 290 25.31 19.37 -18.27
N VAL A 291 25.49 20.28 -17.30
CA VAL A 291 26.39 21.45 -17.43
C VAL A 291 27.84 21.00 -17.60
N MET A 292 28.30 20.02 -16.81
CA MET A 292 29.67 19.48 -16.92
C MET A 292 29.93 18.84 -18.28
N ILE A 293 28.98 18.06 -18.81
CA ILE A 293 29.04 17.51 -20.18
C ILE A 293 29.19 18.65 -21.20
N GLY A 294 28.36 19.72 -21.07
CA GLY A 294 28.42 20.88 -21.93
C GLY A 294 29.77 21.57 -21.93
N ILE A 295 30.38 21.80 -20.75
CA ILE A 295 31.71 22.40 -20.59
C ILE A 295 32.78 21.53 -21.26
N ILE A 296 32.70 20.23 -21.11
CA ILE A 296 33.69 19.32 -21.67
C ILE A 296 33.58 19.22 -23.18
N ILE A 297 32.37 19.15 -23.71
CA ILE A 297 32.15 19.23 -25.15
C ILE A 297 32.71 20.56 -25.70
N TYR A 298 32.51 21.67 -24.98
CA TYR A 298 33.09 22.96 -25.34
C TYR A 298 34.64 22.91 -25.38
N ILE A 299 35.27 22.38 -24.34
CA ILE A 299 36.73 22.22 -24.28
C ILE A 299 37.23 21.30 -25.42
N ASN A 300 36.52 20.18 -25.66
CA ASN A 300 36.85 19.27 -26.75
C ASN A 300 36.80 19.96 -28.14
N ILE A 301 35.79 20.80 -28.37
CA ILE A 301 35.66 21.60 -29.59
C ILE A 301 36.87 22.56 -29.73
N MET A 302 37.23 23.26 -28.64
CA MET A 302 38.35 24.21 -28.68
C MET A 302 39.70 23.52 -28.91
N GLN A 303 39.93 22.37 -28.25
CA GLN A 303 41.16 21.57 -28.44
C GLN A 303 41.29 20.99 -29.85
N ARG A 304 40.17 20.78 -30.54
CA ARG A 304 40.14 20.22 -31.91
C ARG A 304 39.80 21.28 -32.97
N SER A 305 40.00 22.57 -32.67
CA SER A 305 39.64 23.65 -33.59
C SER A 305 40.37 23.54 -34.93
N LYS A 306 41.63 23.11 -34.95
CA LYS A 306 42.43 22.87 -36.17
C LYS A 306 41.86 21.72 -37.00
N GLU A 307 41.50 20.59 -36.37
CA GLU A 307 40.82 19.45 -37.04
C GLU A 307 39.46 19.89 -37.65
N ILE A 308 38.69 20.69 -36.92
CA ILE A 308 37.43 21.26 -37.38
C ILE A 308 37.65 22.20 -38.56
N GLY A 309 38.67 23.02 -38.53
CA GLY A 309 39.06 23.91 -39.63
C GLY A 309 39.38 23.12 -40.90
N VAL A 310 40.18 22.05 -40.80
CA VAL A 310 40.51 21.16 -41.90
C VAL A 310 39.25 20.50 -42.47
N MET A 311 38.39 19.93 -41.64
CA MET A 311 37.13 19.32 -42.10
C MET A 311 36.27 20.31 -42.88
N LYS A 312 36.13 21.54 -42.40
CA LYS A 312 35.38 22.59 -43.11
C LYS A 312 36.04 23.01 -44.41
N ALA A 313 37.38 23.09 -44.45
CA ALA A 313 38.15 23.42 -45.67
C ALA A 313 37.96 22.35 -46.78
N VAL A 314 37.81 21.08 -46.38
CA VAL A 314 37.55 19.95 -47.31
C VAL A 314 36.08 19.83 -47.70
N GLY A 315 35.17 20.69 -47.13
CA GLY A 315 33.76 20.77 -47.58
C GLY A 315 32.77 20.13 -46.65
N TYR A 316 33.13 19.69 -45.44
CA TYR A 316 32.14 19.20 -44.45
C TYR A 316 31.21 20.34 -44.04
N GLN A 317 29.90 20.01 -43.99
CA GLN A 317 28.89 20.98 -43.55
C GLN A 317 28.94 21.17 -42.02
N ASN A 318 28.57 22.35 -41.56
CA ASN A 318 28.47 22.64 -40.13
C ASN A 318 27.60 21.64 -39.36
N ARG A 319 26.58 21.05 -40.02
CA ARG A 319 25.71 20.04 -39.45
C ARG A 319 26.42 18.74 -39.16
N ASP A 320 27.30 18.29 -40.07
CA ASP A 320 28.01 17.02 -39.93
C ASP A 320 29.02 17.11 -38.80
N VAL A 321 29.79 18.22 -38.75
CA VAL A 321 30.79 18.46 -37.68
C VAL A 321 30.08 18.60 -36.31
N LYS A 322 28.94 19.29 -36.23
CA LYS A 322 28.15 19.35 -34.98
C LYS A 322 27.68 17.98 -34.52
N GLY A 323 27.24 17.15 -35.47
CA GLY A 323 26.77 15.79 -35.22
C GLY A 323 27.78 14.96 -34.45
N ILE A 324 29.08 15.07 -34.78
CA ILE A 324 30.18 14.33 -34.12
C ILE A 324 30.17 14.60 -32.60
N PHE A 325 30.09 15.87 -32.21
CA PHE A 325 30.13 16.25 -30.79
C PHE A 325 28.80 15.92 -30.05
N ILE A 326 27.67 16.01 -30.74
CA ILE A 326 26.39 15.58 -30.18
C ILE A 326 26.40 14.06 -29.93
N TYR A 327 26.88 13.25 -30.89
CA TYR A 327 27.03 11.81 -30.68
C TYR A 327 28.01 11.47 -29.56
N GLU A 328 29.12 12.23 -29.43
CA GLU A 328 30.08 12.05 -28.33
C GLU A 328 29.39 12.26 -26.97
N ALA A 329 28.54 13.29 -26.82
CA ALA A 329 27.79 13.55 -25.59
C ALA A 329 26.76 12.45 -25.34
N LEU A 330 26.02 12.00 -26.36
CA LEU A 330 25.03 10.92 -26.23
C LEU A 330 25.71 9.60 -25.80
N TRP A 331 26.91 9.31 -26.29
CA TRP A 331 27.70 8.15 -25.85
C TRP A 331 28.11 8.26 -24.37
N ILE A 332 28.54 9.44 -23.91
CA ILE A 332 28.88 9.67 -22.50
C ILE A 332 27.66 9.44 -21.62
N VAL A 333 26.51 9.99 -22.00
CA VAL A 333 25.26 9.83 -21.24
C VAL A 333 24.76 8.37 -21.28
N GLY A 334 24.88 7.69 -22.41
CA GLY A 334 24.53 6.26 -22.54
C GLY A 334 25.37 5.37 -21.60
N ILE A 335 26.68 5.61 -21.54
CA ILE A 335 27.58 4.90 -20.61
C ILE A 335 27.20 5.24 -19.17
N ALA A 336 26.92 6.51 -18.86
CA ALA A 336 26.51 6.94 -17.54
C ALA A 336 25.23 6.26 -17.07
N LEU A 337 24.23 6.17 -17.96
CA LEU A 337 22.96 5.48 -17.67
C LEU A 337 23.17 3.98 -17.48
N PHE A 338 24.02 3.36 -18.28
CA PHE A 338 24.34 1.94 -18.15
C PHE A 338 25.00 1.63 -16.79
N ILE A 339 25.97 2.46 -16.39
CA ILE A 339 26.60 2.37 -15.07
C ILE A 339 25.55 2.58 -13.96
N ALA A 340 24.70 3.59 -14.12
CA ALA A 340 23.64 3.89 -13.15
C ALA A 340 22.67 2.72 -13.00
N PHE A 341 22.30 2.07 -14.10
CA PHE A 341 21.42 0.91 -14.08
C PHE A 341 22.03 -0.27 -13.30
N ILE A 342 23.33 -0.57 -13.55
CA ILE A 342 24.04 -1.64 -12.84
C ILE A 342 24.11 -1.33 -11.34
N ILE A 343 24.44 -0.10 -10.97
CA ILE A 343 24.55 0.30 -9.56
C ILE A 343 23.16 0.26 -8.89
N ALA A 344 22.13 0.83 -9.51
CA ALA A 344 20.79 0.86 -8.96
C ALA A 344 20.22 -0.56 -8.79
N GLN A 345 20.41 -1.41 -9.80
CA GLN A 345 19.98 -2.81 -9.75
C GLN A 345 20.76 -3.60 -8.67
N GLY A 346 22.06 -3.36 -8.55
CA GLY A 346 22.90 -3.98 -7.52
C GLY A 346 22.47 -3.59 -6.10
N ILE A 347 22.27 -2.29 -5.84
CA ILE A 347 21.80 -1.78 -4.55
C ILE A 347 20.38 -2.31 -4.26
N GLY A 348 19.48 -2.25 -5.25
CA GLY A 348 18.10 -2.70 -5.10
C GLY A 348 17.99 -4.21 -4.83
N SER A 349 18.77 -5.04 -5.55
CA SER A 349 18.81 -6.48 -5.30
C SER A 349 19.36 -6.81 -3.91
N LEU A 350 20.39 -6.10 -3.48
CA LEU A 350 20.94 -6.25 -2.13
C LEU A 350 19.92 -5.84 -1.06
N ALA A 351 19.20 -4.74 -1.27
CA ALA A 351 18.14 -4.29 -0.38
C ALA A 351 17.02 -5.35 -0.27
N ASN A 352 16.60 -5.93 -1.39
CA ASN A 352 15.59 -7.00 -1.40
C ASN A 352 16.04 -8.22 -0.58
N VAL A 353 17.30 -8.66 -0.73
CA VAL A 353 17.84 -9.80 0.03
C VAL A 353 17.89 -9.49 1.53
N ILE A 354 18.36 -8.30 1.91
CA ILE A 354 18.47 -7.89 3.31
C ILE A 354 17.07 -7.82 3.94
N VAL A 355 16.13 -7.14 3.29
CA VAL A 355 14.78 -6.97 3.85
C VAL A 355 14.06 -8.31 3.95
N HIS A 356 14.13 -9.17 2.94
CA HIS A 356 13.53 -10.49 2.98
C HIS A 356 14.12 -11.39 4.09
N HIS A 357 15.41 -11.22 4.42
CA HIS A 357 16.05 -11.96 5.51
C HIS A 357 15.49 -11.57 6.89
N PHE A 358 15.25 -10.26 7.14
CA PHE A 358 14.73 -9.76 8.42
C PHE A 358 13.19 -9.77 8.48
N TYR A 359 12.53 -9.64 7.35
CA TYR A 359 11.06 -9.55 7.21
C TYR A 359 10.58 -10.45 6.06
N PRO A 360 10.45 -11.77 6.29
CA PRO A 360 10.05 -12.72 5.23
C PRO A 360 8.71 -12.43 4.58
N SER A 361 7.82 -11.71 5.27
CA SER A 361 6.51 -11.27 4.75
C SER A 361 6.62 -10.18 3.67
N ILE A 362 7.79 -9.51 3.55
CA ILE A 362 8.02 -8.50 2.53
C ILE A 362 8.72 -9.13 1.34
N SER A 363 8.02 -9.24 0.21
CA SER A 363 8.54 -9.89 -0.99
C SER A 363 9.64 -9.08 -1.66
N LYS A 364 9.44 -7.77 -1.84
CA LYS A 364 10.36 -6.86 -2.54
C LYS A 364 10.21 -5.43 -2.05
N VAL A 365 11.32 -4.71 -1.88
CA VAL A 365 11.35 -3.27 -1.59
C VAL A 365 11.90 -2.44 -2.74
N PHE A 366 12.37 -3.11 -3.81
CA PHE A 366 12.90 -2.47 -5.00
C PHE A 366 12.51 -3.27 -6.25
N GLU A 367 11.88 -2.59 -7.21
CA GLU A 367 11.48 -3.17 -8.49
C GLU A 367 11.53 -2.13 -9.60
N LEU A 368 12.37 -2.35 -10.63
CA LEU A 368 12.40 -1.52 -11.83
C LEU A 368 11.51 -2.11 -12.90
N ASN A 369 10.48 -1.37 -13.29
CA ASN A 369 9.67 -1.73 -14.45
C ASN A 369 10.25 -1.17 -15.76
N LEU A 370 9.89 -1.77 -16.88
CA LEU A 370 10.37 -1.38 -18.20
C LEU A 370 10.05 0.08 -18.53
N LEU A 371 8.90 0.58 -18.10
CA LEU A 371 8.46 1.96 -18.37
C LEU A 371 9.37 2.98 -17.66
N SER A 372 9.77 2.71 -16.43
CA SER A 372 10.69 3.56 -15.67
C SER A 372 12.09 3.59 -16.31
N ILE A 373 12.56 2.43 -16.80
CA ILE A 373 13.86 2.33 -17.49
C ILE A 373 13.81 3.13 -18.80
N LEU A 374 12.78 2.92 -19.63
CA LEU A 374 12.61 3.63 -20.90
C LEU A 374 12.41 5.14 -20.69
N GLY A 375 11.63 5.53 -19.71
CA GLY A 375 11.44 6.94 -19.36
C GLY A 375 12.75 7.62 -18.96
N THR A 376 13.53 6.97 -18.12
CA THR A 376 14.86 7.46 -17.72
C THR A 376 15.82 7.53 -18.91
N LEU A 377 15.80 6.54 -19.82
CA LEU A 377 16.60 6.53 -21.04
C LEU A 377 16.26 7.72 -21.96
N VAL A 378 14.98 7.94 -22.25
CA VAL A 378 14.53 9.05 -23.09
C VAL A 378 14.92 10.39 -22.46
N PHE A 379 14.73 10.54 -21.16
CA PHE A 379 15.12 11.74 -20.43
C PHE A 379 16.64 11.97 -20.45
N ALA A 380 17.44 10.93 -20.25
CA ALA A 380 18.89 11.00 -20.32
C ALA A 380 19.40 11.41 -21.71
N LEU A 381 18.87 10.80 -22.78
CA LEU A 381 19.24 11.16 -24.14
C LEU A 381 18.83 12.60 -24.50
N PHE A 382 17.67 13.04 -24.05
CA PHE A 382 17.23 14.43 -24.24
C PHE A 382 18.17 15.43 -23.55
N LEU A 383 18.58 15.16 -22.31
CA LEU A 383 19.53 15.99 -21.60
C LEU A 383 20.93 15.98 -22.25
N GLY A 384 21.41 14.81 -22.68
CA GLY A 384 22.68 14.68 -23.40
C GLY A 384 22.68 15.51 -24.69
N TYR A 385 21.58 15.46 -25.43
CA TYR A 385 21.42 16.26 -26.63
C TYR A 385 21.48 17.77 -26.33
N ILE A 386 20.70 18.26 -25.36
CA ILE A 386 20.69 19.67 -24.97
C ILE A 386 22.06 20.12 -24.49
N SER A 387 22.75 19.33 -23.64
CA SER A 387 24.05 19.64 -23.09
C SER A 387 25.11 19.88 -24.18
N ALA A 388 25.06 19.11 -25.28
CA ALA A 388 25.98 19.25 -26.39
C ALA A 388 25.54 20.31 -27.43
N PHE A 389 24.24 20.55 -27.55
CA PHE A 389 23.70 21.41 -28.60
C PHE A 389 24.20 22.86 -28.51
N PHE A 390 24.24 23.43 -27.30
CA PHE A 390 24.72 24.80 -27.10
C PHE A 390 26.18 24.96 -27.43
N PRO A 391 27.15 24.17 -26.88
CA PRO A 391 28.53 24.21 -27.27
C PRO A 391 28.78 23.97 -28.74
N ALA A 392 28.07 23.00 -29.37
CA ALA A 392 28.23 22.66 -30.78
C ALA A 392 27.82 23.81 -31.72
N ARG A 393 26.99 24.75 -31.29
CA ARG A 393 26.64 25.95 -32.08
C ARG A 393 27.91 26.81 -32.37
N LYS A 394 28.93 26.78 -31.48
CA LYS A 394 30.14 27.53 -31.70
C LYS A 394 30.92 27.10 -32.95
N ILE A 395 30.78 25.80 -33.32
CA ILE A 395 31.40 25.25 -34.55
C ILE A 395 30.95 26.02 -35.80
N SER A 396 29.69 26.49 -35.87
CA SER A 396 29.19 27.26 -37.01
C SER A 396 29.88 28.61 -37.18
N LYS A 397 30.36 29.19 -36.10
CA LYS A 397 31.04 30.50 -36.07
C LYS A 397 32.56 30.44 -36.23
N MET A 398 33.15 29.24 -36.31
CA MET A 398 34.57 29.06 -36.49
C MET A 398 34.94 29.27 -37.98
N ASP A 399 35.80 30.23 -38.24
CA ASP A 399 36.36 30.46 -39.58
C ASP A 399 37.48 29.43 -39.85
N PRO A 400 37.41 28.69 -40.99
CA PRO A 400 38.42 27.73 -41.38
C PRO A 400 39.82 28.38 -41.49
N VAL A 401 39.89 29.59 -42.03
CA VAL A 401 41.16 30.29 -42.25
C VAL A 401 41.80 30.69 -40.92
N GLU A 402 41.00 31.24 -39.97
CA GLU A 402 41.44 31.64 -38.65
C GLU A 402 41.83 30.42 -37.80
N SER A 403 41.07 29.31 -37.92
CA SER A 403 41.35 28.05 -37.20
C SER A 403 42.66 27.36 -37.65
N LEU A 404 43.09 27.60 -38.86
CA LEU A 404 44.37 27.07 -39.40
C LEU A 404 45.58 28.00 -39.15
N ARG A 405 45.32 29.27 -38.86
CA ARG A 405 46.35 30.30 -38.68
C ARG A 405 46.88 30.40 -37.23
N TYR A 406 46.15 29.89 -36.26
CA TYR A 406 46.61 29.88 -34.87
C TYR A 406 47.61 28.77 -34.66
N GLU A 407 48.89 29.16 -34.46
CA GLU A 407 49.96 28.39 -33.81
C GLU A 407 49.78 28.45 -32.30
#